data_5d5b8e987850ceeb2f5e922432dc21c4
#
_entry.id   5d5b8e987850ceeb2f5e922432dc21c4
#
_cell.length_a   1.000
_cell.length_b   1.000
_cell.length_c   1.000
_cell.angle_alpha   90.00
_cell.angle_beta   90.00
_cell.angle_gamma   90.00
#
_symmetry.space_group_name_H-M   'P 1'
#
loop_
_entity.id
_entity.type
_entity.pdbx_description
1 polymer ?
#
loop_
_entity_poly.entity_id
_entity_poly.type
_entity_poly.pdbx_seq_one_letter_code
_entity_poly.pdbx_strand_id
1 'polypeptide(L)'
;MAKSKSPDMTKGNITAQLLLFFFPILLGTFFQQLYNTADAVIVGQNVGKLGLAAVGGTTSTLINLFIGIFVGLSSGFSVIISQHFGAKNHRLVSECVHTAITFSLIVGIVVSILGAIFSKTMLSYMNVPEDIMPMAIPYLQIYFLGLAPNLIYNMGAGLLRAVGDSKTPLIFLIISCFINIILDILLIKYMGMGVVGAAVATVTSQVVSAILVIVVLSRRNDALRLFIRKLHINFSELRKMVSIGTAAGMQSAMYTIANILIQASINTLGTDTIAAFTAYGKIDTLFWMTIQSLGISVTTFTGQNFGYGNKERVKKGIIHGMILSVVITGIVMLLLKLFGRSIYTLFTNDKRVLDIGTDMLNFMVVAFPTYITIEIFSGSLRGIGDSWIPMIMTASGVCVLRIAWIIVMVPKYPNIFTILWAYPLSWVTTSILFIIYMFLFSKMRRWLKNNIY
;
A
#
# COMPACT_ATOMS: atom_id res chain seq x y z
N MET A 1 -12.75 29.52 3.46
CA MET A 1 -12.22 28.34 2.75
C MET A 1 -13.19 27.99 1.64
N ALA A 2 -12.75 28.05 0.38
CA ALA A 2 -13.57 27.80 -0.80
C ALA A 2 -14.18 26.38 -0.74
N LYS A 3 -15.44 26.25 -1.13
CA LYS A 3 -16.13 24.98 -1.34
C LYS A 3 -15.32 24.15 -2.35
N SER A 4 -14.40 23.31 -1.90
CA SER A 4 -13.82 22.26 -2.72
C SER A 4 -14.94 21.26 -2.99
N LYS A 5 -15.64 21.43 -4.11
CA LYS A 5 -16.48 20.34 -4.64
C LYS A 5 -15.53 19.21 -4.95
N SER A 6 -15.59 18.14 -4.13
CA SER A 6 -14.91 16.86 -4.45
C SER A 6 -15.26 16.51 -5.91
N PRO A 7 -14.27 16.16 -6.75
CA PRO A 7 -14.58 15.85 -8.15
C PRO A 7 -15.50 14.62 -8.19
N ASP A 8 -16.71 14.84 -8.68
CA ASP A 8 -17.70 13.78 -8.93
C ASP A 8 -17.22 12.95 -10.13
N MET A 9 -16.67 11.75 -9.85
CA MET A 9 -16.12 10.86 -10.89
C MET A 9 -17.21 10.26 -11.80
N THR A 10 -18.49 10.51 -11.52
CA THR A 10 -19.57 10.03 -12.36
C THR A 10 -19.81 10.89 -13.60
N LYS A 11 -19.13 12.06 -13.71
CA LYS A 11 -19.29 13.04 -14.80
C LYS A 11 -17.93 13.52 -15.32
N GLY A 12 -17.91 14.13 -16.50
CA GLY A 12 -16.72 14.76 -17.08
C GLY A 12 -15.74 13.81 -17.77
N ASN A 13 -14.55 14.29 -18.11
CA ASN A 13 -13.53 13.53 -18.84
C ASN A 13 -12.87 12.48 -17.92
N ILE A 14 -12.90 11.23 -18.35
CA ILE A 14 -12.44 10.06 -17.56
C ILE A 14 -10.92 10.14 -17.30
N THR A 15 -10.13 10.37 -18.35
CA THR A 15 -8.67 10.44 -18.26
C THR A 15 -8.23 11.55 -17.30
N ALA A 16 -8.83 12.75 -17.44
CA ALA A 16 -8.50 13.88 -16.56
C ALA A 16 -8.83 13.56 -15.09
N GLN A 17 -9.96 12.91 -14.82
CA GLN A 17 -10.34 12.54 -13.47
C GLN A 17 -9.43 11.50 -12.86
N LEU A 18 -9.06 10.46 -13.63
CA LEU A 18 -8.10 9.45 -13.18
C LEU A 18 -6.75 10.07 -12.86
N LEU A 19 -6.23 10.97 -13.72
CA LEU A 19 -4.95 11.65 -13.50
C LEU A 19 -5.00 12.61 -12.31
N LEU A 20 -6.03 13.46 -12.20
CA LEU A 20 -6.20 14.39 -11.09
C LEU A 20 -6.32 13.69 -9.74
N PHE A 21 -6.81 12.45 -9.74
CA PHE A 21 -6.91 11.62 -8.54
C PHE A 21 -5.62 10.84 -8.26
N PHE A 22 -4.97 10.35 -9.30
CA PHE A 22 -3.74 9.58 -9.25
C PHE A 22 -2.55 10.38 -8.69
N PHE A 23 -2.30 11.58 -9.22
CA PHE A 23 -1.11 12.36 -8.84
C PHE A 23 -1.03 12.66 -7.34
N PRO A 24 -2.10 13.10 -6.66
CA PRO A 24 -2.04 13.31 -5.22
C PRO A 24 -1.78 12.02 -4.42
N ILE A 25 -2.27 10.87 -4.88
CA ILE A 25 -2.01 9.58 -4.22
C ILE A 25 -0.54 9.20 -4.40
N LEU A 26 0.00 9.31 -5.61
CA LEU A 26 1.40 9.04 -5.90
C LEU A 26 2.32 9.92 -5.06
N LEU A 27 2.07 11.23 -5.04
CA LEU A 27 2.85 12.16 -4.22
C LEU A 27 2.73 11.85 -2.72
N GLY A 28 1.54 11.47 -2.25
CA GLY A 28 1.35 11.07 -0.86
C GLY A 28 2.19 9.85 -0.50
N THR A 29 2.19 8.82 -1.36
CA THR A 29 3.03 7.63 -1.18
C THR A 29 4.52 7.98 -1.26
N PHE A 30 4.91 8.92 -2.13
CA PHE A 30 6.29 9.42 -2.20
C PHE A 30 6.73 10.07 -0.88
N PHE A 31 5.92 10.98 -0.31
CA PHE A 31 6.24 11.60 0.99
C PHE A 31 6.29 10.56 2.11
N GLN A 32 5.47 9.52 2.06
CA GLN A 32 5.52 8.40 3.00
C GLN A 32 6.86 7.64 2.91
N GLN A 33 7.35 7.38 1.69
CA GLN A 33 8.65 6.74 1.50
C GLN A 33 9.81 7.66 1.88
N LEU A 34 9.64 8.96 1.69
CA LEU A 34 10.65 9.96 2.06
C LEU A 34 10.88 9.96 3.58
N TYR A 35 9.83 10.01 4.39
CA TYR A 35 10.03 9.99 5.84
C TYR A 35 10.58 8.63 6.33
N ASN A 36 10.13 7.50 5.80
CA ASN A 36 10.70 6.19 6.15
C ASN A 36 12.20 6.10 5.82
N THR A 37 12.62 6.74 4.73
CA THR A 37 14.03 6.80 4.33
C THR A 37 14.80 7.75 5.25
N ALA A 38 14.22 8.90 5.60
CA ALA A 38 14.82 9.85 6.53
C ALA A 38 15.04 9.23 7.92
N ASP A 39 14.04 8.53 8.48
CA ASP A 39 14.16 7.77 9.72
C ASP A 39 15.37 6.82 9.68
N ALA A 40 15.47 6.01 8.63
CA ALA A 40 16.57 5.05 8.49
C ALA A 40 17.94 5.74 8.41
N VAL A 41 18.05 6.86 7.69
CA VAL A 41 19.30 7.64 7.56
C VAL A 41 19.67 8.26 8.91
N ILE A 42 18.73 8.91 9.59
CA ILE A 42 18.97 9.59 10.86
C ILE A 42 19.37 8.59 11.94
N VAL A 43 18.66 7.45 12.03
CA VAL A 43 19.01 6.35 12.96
C VAL A 43 20.39 5.77 12.61
N GLY A 44 20.64 5.46 11.33
CA GLY A 44 21.91 4.90 10.89
C GLY A 44 23.12 5.78 11.21
N GLN A 45 22.98 7.08 11.04
CA GLN A 45 24.06 8.06 11.30
C GLN A 45 24.30 8.33 12.79
N ASN A 46 23.27 8.32 13.63
CA ASN A 46 23.38 8.73 15.04
C ASN A 46 23.39 7.54 16.01
N VAL A 47 22.77 6.40 15.69
CA VAL A 47 22.70 5.21 16.54
C VAL A 47 23.63 4.10 16.02
N GLY A 48 23.95 4.14 14.74
CA GLY A 48 24.85 3.17 14.09
C GLY A 48 24.14 1.92 13.57
N LYS A 49 24.93 0.92 13.20
CA LYS A 49 24.44 -0.28 12.49
C LYS A 49 23.42 -1.12 13.27
N LEU A 50 23.57 -1.23 14.59
CA LEU A 50 22.64 -1.98 15.42
C LEU A 50 21.27 -1.29 15.50
N GLY A 51 21.27 0.05 15.64
CA GLY A 51 20.04 0.84 15.60
C GLY A 51 19.33 0.73 14.25
N LEU A 52 20.08 0.81 13.15
CA LEU A 52 19.54 0.63 11.80
C LEU A 52 18.94 -0.77 11.60
N ALA A 53 19.61 -1.81 12.12
CA ALA A 53 19.10 -3.18 12.08
C ALA A 53 17.82 -3.34 12.92
N ALA A 54 17.75 -2.68 14.10
CA ALA A 54 16.59 -2.72 14.98
C ALA A 54 15.35 -2.03 14.37
N VAL A 55 15.53 -0.98 13.57
CA VAL A 55 14.43 -0.24 12.91
C VAL A 55 14.09 -0.84 11.55
N GLY A 56 15.11 -1.16 10.75
CA GLY A 56 14.96 -1.55 9.34
C GLY A 56 14.88 -3.04 9.05
N GLY A 57 15.26 -3.89 10.00
CA GLY A 57 15.35 -5.34 9.81
C GLY A 57 14.01 -6.07 9.95
N THR A 58 14.00 -7.13 10.77
CA THR A 58 12.82 -7.96 11.07
C THR A 58 11.64 -7.15 11.60
N THR A 59 11.93 -6.10 12.37
CA THR A 59 10.94 -5.18 12.93
C THR A 59 10.10 -4.51 11.84
N SER A 60 10.75 -4.02 10.78
CA SER A 60 10.06 -3.39 9.65
C SER A 60 9.16 -4.38 8.91
N THR A 61 9.53 -5.65 8.84
CA THR A 61 8.70 -6.69 8.21
C THR A 61 7.40 -6.91 8.99
N LEU A 62 7.47 -6.98 10.33
CA LEU A 62 6.28 -7.05 11.19
C LEU A 62 5.39 -5.83 11.02
N ILE A 63 5.98 -4.64 11.07
CA ILE A 63 5.25 -3.38 10.88
C ILE A 63 4.55 -3.34 9.53
N ASN A 64 5.24 -3.68 8.46
CA ASN A 64 4.67 -3.67 7.11
C ASN A 64 3.54 -4.69 6.93
N LEU A 65 3.60 -5.83 7.63
CA LEU A 65 2.51 -6.80 7.65
C LEU A 65 1.21 -6.18 8.22
N PHE A 66 1.30 -5.52 9.38
CA PHE A 66 0.13 -4.87 10.01
C PHE A 66 -0.37 -3.68 9.17
N ILE A 67 0.53 -2.83 8.68
CA ILE A 67 0.17 -1.70 7.80
C ILE A 67 -0.52 -2.22 6.53
N GLY A 68 0.01 -3.28 5.90
CA GLY A 68 -0.59 -3.89 4.71
C GLY A 68 -2.02 -4.38 4.95
N ILE A 69 -2.27 -5.01 6.11
CA ILE A 69 -3.62 -5.42 6.51
C ILE A 69 -4.53 -4.20 6.71
N PHE A 70 -4.05 -3.14 7.35
CA PHE A 70 -4.83 -1.92 7.61
C PHE A 70 -5.15 -1.15 6.32
N VAL A 71 -4.21 -1.05 5.40
CA VAL A 71 -4.44 -0.46 4.08
C VAL A 71 -5.46 -1.28 3.30
N GLY A 72 -5.36 -2.61 3.36
CA GLY A 72 -6.35 -3.51 2.78
C GLY A 72 -7.74 -3.31 3.38
N LEU A 73 -7.86 -3.28 4.71
CA LEU A 73 -9.13 -3.00 5.40
C LEU A 73 -9.70 -1.65 4.95
N SER A 74 -8.89 -0.58 4.99
CA SER A 74 -9.29 0.76 4.55
C SER A 74 -9.79 0.77 3.09
N SER A 75 -9.20 -0.03 2.22
CA SER A 75 -9.65 -0.19 0.83
C SER A 75 -11.08 -0.72 0.75
N GLY A 76 -11.44 -1.72 1.57
CA GLY A 76 -12.80 -2.27 1.62
C GLY A 76 -13.85 -1.25 2.04
N PHE A 77 -13.53 -0.43 3.05
CA PHE A 77 -14.40 0.67 3.49
C PHE A 77 -14.54 1.73 2.39
N SER A 78 -13.43 2.11 1.76
CA SER A 78 -13.43 3.05 0.66
C SER A 78 -14.31 2.60 -0.51
N VAL A 79 -14.31 1.31 -0.85
CA VAL A 79 -15.12 0.75 -1.94
C VAL A 79 -16.62 0.88 -1.64
N ILE A 80 -17.10 0.45 -0.48
CA ILE A 80 -18.53 0.51 -0.14
C ILE A 80 -19.02 1.96 -0.08
N ILE A 81 -18.19 2.86 0.48
CA ILE A 81 -18.53 4.29 0.53
C ILE A 81 -18.55 4.90 -0.86
N SER A 82 -17.61 4.55 -1.75
CA SER A 82 -17.60 5.03 -3.12
C SER A 82 -18.85 4.58 -3.88
N GLN A 83 -19.34 3.35 -3.65
CA GLN A 83 -20.59 2.86 -4.23
C GLN A 83 -21.80 3.63 -3.72
N HIS A 84 -21.94 3.81 -2.40
CA HIS A 84 -23.05 4.59 -1.83
C HIS A 84 -22.99 6.07 -2.25
N PHE A 85 -21.78 6.63 -2.35
CA PHE A 85 -21.59 8.01 -2.83
C PHE A 85 -22.02 8.14 -4.30
N GLY A 86 -21.63 7.22 -5.16
CA GLY A 86 -22.06 7.15 -6.54
C GLY A 86 -23.59 6.98 -6.69
N ALA A 87 -24.19 6.15 -5.85
CA ALA A 87 -25.64 5.97 -5.76
C ALA A 87 -26.38 7.18 -5.17
N LYS A 88 -25.65 8.23 -4.73
CA LYS A 88 -26.18 9.43 -4.04
C LYS A 88 -26.96 9.11 -2.75
N ASN A 89 -26.65 7.99 -2.13
CA ASN A 89 -27.25 7.57 -0.86
C ASN A 89 -26.49 8.18 0.33
N HIS A 90 -26.73 9.46 0.57
CA HIS A 90 -26.04 10.23 1.61
C HIS A 90 -26.22 9.65 3.02
N ARG A 91 -27.35 8.99 3.29
CA ARG A 91 -27.61 8.36 4.57
C ARG A 91 -26.64 7.20 4.81
N LEU A 92 -26.52 6.25 3.86
CA LEU A 92 -25.61 5.12 4.00
C LEU A 92 -24.15 5.57 3.98
N VAL A 93 -23.77 6.61 3.23
CA VAL A 93 -22.43 7.20 3.32
C VAL A 93 -22.14 7.65 4.75
N SER A 94 -23.06 8.40 5.39
CA SER A 94 -22.89 8.85 6.78
C SER A 94 -22.80 7.68 7.76
N GLU A 95 -23.65 6.67 7.63
CA GLU A 95 -23.59 5.46 8.49
C GLU A 95 -22.26 4.71 8.32
N CYS A 96 -21.76 4.57 7.09
CA CYS A 96 -20.47 3.97 6.81
C CYS A 96 -19.29 4.76 7.41
N VAL A 97 -19.34 6.11 7.39
CA VAL A 97 -18.32 6.96 8.01
C VAL A 97 -18.23 6.72 9.52
N HIS A 98 -19.38 6.75 10.22
CA HIS A 98 -19.39 6.51 11.66
C HIS A 98 -18.94 5.09 12.00
N THR A 99 -19.41 4.09 11.24
CA THR A 99 -19.00 2.70 11.39
C THR A 99 -17.48 2.53 11.17
N ALA A 100 -16.91 3.17 10.15
CA ALA A 100 -15.50 3.08 9.80
C ALA A 100 -14.59 3.65 10.92
N ILE A 101 -14.92 4.82 11.43
CA ILE A 101 -14.15 5.46 12.50
C ILE A 101 -14.31 4.70 13.83
N THR A 102 -15.53 4.25 14.16
CA THR A 102 -15.76 3.43 15.37
C THR A 102 -14.98 2.12 15.29
N PHE A 103 -15.05 1.42 14.15
CA PHE A 103 -14.31 0.19 13.93
C PHE A 103 -12.80 0.40 14.02
N SER A 104 -12.26 1.45 13.39
CA SER A 104 -10.81 1.73 13.43
C SER A 104 -10.34 2.08 14.84
N LEU A 105 -11.16 2.76 15.63
CA LEU A 105 -10.83 3.06 17.02
C LEU A 105 -10.76 1.78 17.86
N ILE A 106 -11.79 0.92 17.80
CA ILE A 106 -11.86 -0.32 18.58
C ILE A 106 -10.73 -1.27 18.16
N VAL A 107 -10.64 -1.60 16.86
CA VAL A 107 -9.64 -2.55 16.36
C VAL A 107 -8.23 -1.98 16.51
N GLY A 108 -8.05 -0.69 16.26
CA GLY A 108 -6.77 -0.01 16.44
C GLY A 108 -6.26 -0.12 17.88
N ILE A 109 -7.08 0.17 18.86
CA ILE A 109 -6.72 0.05 20.31
C ILE A 109 -6.39 -1.39 20.66
N VAL A 110 -7.23 -2.35 20.26
CA VAL A 110 -7.02 -3.78 20.56
C VAL A 110 -5.69 -4.26 19.96
N VAL A 111 -5.44 -3.96 18.67
CA VAL A 111 -4.20 -4.37 17.99
C VAL A 111 -2.98 -3.66 18.58
N SER A 112 -3.10 -2.38 18.96
CA SER A 112 -2.02 -1.63 19.62
C SER A 112 -1.63 -2.26 20.96
N ILE A 113 -2.58 -2.58 21.82
CA ILE A 113 -2.33 -3.18 23.13
C ILE A 113 -1.73 -4.59 22.97
N LEU A 114 -2.37 -5.44 22.18
CA LEU A 114 -1.90 -6.82 21.96
C LEU A 114 -0.51 -6.82 21.29
N GLY A 115 -0.30 -5.97 20.29
CA GLY A 115 0.98 -5.84 19.62
C GLY A 115 2.10 -5.40 20.57
N ALA A 116 1.85 -4.41 21.42
CA ALA A 116 2.83 -3.96 22.41
C ALA A 116 3.16 -5.06 23.44
N ILE A 117 2.16 -5.81 23.92
CA ILE A 117 2.37 -6.92 24.88
C ILE A 117 3.17 -8.05 24.24
N PHE A 118 2.81 -8.45 23.01
CA PHE A 118 3.44 -9.59 22.34
C PHE A 118 4.69 -9.24 21.52
N SER A 119 5.16 -8.00 21.52
CA SER A 119 6.33 -7.54 20.76
C SER A 119 7.56 -8.40 20.96
N LYS A 120 7.93 -8.69 22.23
CA LYS A 120 9.07 -9.54 22.59
C LYS A 120 8.91 -10.94 22.01
N THR A 121 7.74 -11.54 22.18
CA THR A 121 7.42 -12.89 21.70
C THR A 121 7.54 -12.97 20.18
N MET A 122 6.98 -11.98 19.46
CA MET A 122 7.04 -11.91 17.99
C MET A 122 8.49 -11.83 17.49
N LEU A 123 9.33 -10.97 18.11
CA LEU A 123 10.74 -10.84 17.75
C LEU A 123 11.54 -12.12 18.04
N SER A 124 11.25 -12.80 19.15
CA SER A 124 11.88 -14.07 19.49
C SER A 124 11.53 -15.17 18.49
N TYR A 125 10.26 -15.30 18.08
CA TYR A 125 9.86 -16.26 17.04
C TYR A 125 10.49 -15.98 15.67
N MET A 126 10.86 -14.74 15.39
CA MET A 126 11.55 -14.36 14.17
C MET A 126 13.08 -14.45 14.26
N ASN A 127 13.61 -15.04 15.33
CA ASN A 127 15.04 -15.25 15.57
C ASN A 127 15.87 -13.96 15.44
N VAL A 128 15.37 -12.86 16.00
CA VAL A 128 16.15 -11.61 16.06
C VAL A 128 17.36 -11.81 16.94
N PRO A 129 18.59 -11.43 16.50
CA PRO A 129 19.79 -11.56 17.28
C PRO A 129 19.71 -10.89 18.65
N GLU A 130 20.34 -11.51 19.68
CA GLU A 130 20.27 -11.04 21.07
C GLU A 130 20.85 -9.63 21.27
N ASP A 131 21.83 -9.25 20.48
CA ASP A 131 22.46 -7.91 20.50
C ASP A 131 21.54 -6.80 19.95
N ILE A 132 20.57 -7.14 19.12
CA ILE A 132 19.60 -6.21 18.55
C ILE A 132 18.33 -6.10 19.42
N MET A 133 17.97 -7.17 20.15
CA MET A 133 16.75 -7.26 20.95
C MET A 133 16.53 -6.07 21.92
N PRO A 134 17.55 -5.57 22.66
CA PRO A 134 17.36 -4.45 23.59
C PRO A 134 16.89 -3.16 22.89
N MET A 135 17.20 -2.98 21.61
CA MET A 135 16.77 -1.84 20.81
C MET A 135 15.45 -2.12 20.08
N ALA A 136 15.27 -3.35 19.56
CA ALA A 136 14.12 -3.73 18.77
C ALA A 136 12.81 -3.81 19.59
N ILE A 137 12.88 -4.33 20.83
CA ILE A 137 11.69 -4.47 21.69
C ILE A 137 11.05 -3.12 22.00
N PRO A 138 11.73 -2.12 22.60
CA PRO A 138 11.10 -0.85 22.91
C PRO A 138 10.68 -0.09 21.66
N TYR A 139 11.43 -0.18 20.57
CA TYR A 139 11.03 0.40 19.28
C TYR A 139 9.70 -0.17 18.81
N LEU A 140 9.57 -1.51 18.77
CA LEU A 140 8.36 -2.19 18.30
C LEU A 140 7.18 -1.96 19.22
N GLN A 141 7.38 -1.95 20.54
CA GLN A 141 6.33 -1.67 21.53
C GLN A 141 5.74 -0.28 21.34
N ILE A 142 6.59 0.75 21.22
CA ILE A 142 6.14 2.13 20.98
C ILE A 142 5.44 2.22 19.63
N TYR A 143 6.00 1.61 18.58
CA TYR A 143 5.40 1.62 17.26
C TYR A 143 4.01 0.98 17.26
N PHE A 144 3.81 -0.13 17.95
CA PHE A 144 2.49 -0.77 18.09
C PHE A 144 1.47 0.14 18.77
N LEU A 145 1.86 0.95 19.75
CA LEU A 145 0.96 1.94 20.34
C LEU A 145 0.50 2.99 19.29
N GLY A 146 1.31 3.22 18.27
CA GLY A 146 0.97 4.07 17.12
C GLY A 146 0.03 3.44 16.08
N LEU A 147 -0.26 2.15 16.16
CA LEU A 147 -1.11 1.48 15.17
C LEU A 147 -2.57 1.97 15.19
N ALA A 148 -3.11 2.34 16.36
CA ALA A 148 -4.46 2.91 16.43
C ALA A 148 -4.58 4.24 15.65
N PRO A 149 -3.74 5.26 15.86
CA PRO A 149 -3.78 6.47 15.03
C PRO A 149 -3.45 6.18 13.56
N ASN A 150 -2.56 5.23 13.25
CA ASN A 150 -2.28 4.83 11.87
C ASN A 150 -3.53 4.26 11.18
N LEU A 151 -4.27 3.36 11.84
CA LEU A 151 -5.51 2.80 11.29
C LEU A 151 -6.59 3.88 11.11
N ILE A 152 -6.75 4.78 12.08
CA ILE A 152 -7.69 5.92 11.99
C ILE A 152 -7.34 6.81 10.79
N TYR A 153 -6.04 7.13 10.61
CA TYR A 153 -5.59 7.91 9.46
C TYR A 153 -5.89 7.19 8.14
N ASN A 154 -5.48 5.92 8.00
CA ASN A 154 -5.69 5.15 6.76
C ASN A 154 -7.19 5.03 6.42
N MET A 155 -8.01 4.78 7.44
CA MET A 155 -9.47 4.72 7.29
C MET A 155 -10.03 6.06 6.82
N GLY A 156 -9.73 7.16 7.52
CA GLY A 156 -10.21 8.49 7.15
C GLY A 156 -9.70 8.98 5.79
N ALA A 157 -8.44 8.68 5.45
CA ALA A 157 -7.91 8.92 4.10
C ALA A 157 -8.66 8.12 3.04
N GLY A 158 -9.03 6.86 3.33
CA GLY A 158 -9.89 6.03 2.49
C GLY A 158 -11.27 6.62 2.29
N LEU A 159 -11.90 7.16 3.35
CA LEU A 159 -13.19 7.85 3.30
C LEU A 159 -13.13 9.08 2.36
N LEU A 160 -12.09 9.89 2.51
CA LEU A 160 -11.89 11.08 1.66
C LEU A 160 -11.67 10.68 0.20
N ARG A 161 -10.82 9.68 -0.05
CA ARG A 161 -10.60 9.15 -1.40
C ARG A 161 -11.88 8.57 -2.01
N ALA A 162 -12.72 7.89 -1.24
CA ALA A 162 -13.97 7.30 -1.73
C ALA A 162 -14.91 8.32 -2.39
N VAL A 163 -14.88 9.58 -1.96
CA VAL A 163 -15.67 10.67 -2.55
C VAL A 163 -14.90 11.53 -3.56
N GLY A 164 -13.70 11.08 -3.95
CA GLY A 164 -12.88 11.78 -4.94
C GLY A 164 -11.87 12.79 -4.38
N ASP A 165 -11.79 12.95 -3.05
CA ASP A 165 -10.84 13.88 -2.41
C ASP A 165 -9.52 13.18 -2.10
N SER A 166 -8.59 13.18 -3.06
CA SER A 166 -7.23 12.66 -2.88
C SER A 166 -6.23 13.74 -2.41
N LYS A 167 -6.58 15.02 -2.51
CA LYS A 167 -5.68 16.12 -2.14
C LYS A 167 -5.57 16.31 -0.63
N THR A 168 -6.68 16.20 0.08
CA THR A 168 -6.70 16.39 1.54
C THR A 168 -5.80 15.35 2.26
N PRO A 169 -5.87 14.04 1.98
CA PRO A 169 -4.93 13.07 2.54
C PRO A 169 -3.46 13.34 2.20
N LEU A 170 -3.15 13.84 0.99
CA LEU A 170 -1.80 14.24 0.61
C LEU A 170 -1.27 15.34 1.54
N ILE A 171 -2.07 16.38 1.80
CA ILE A 171 -1.65 17.49 2.70
C ILE A 171 -1.32 16.94 4.09
N PHE A 172 -2.10 16.00 4.61
CA PHE A 172 -1.83 15.37 5.90
C PHE A 172 -0.50 14.62 5.91
N LEU A 173 -0.21 13.86 4.83
CA LEU A 173 1.06 13.15 4.70
C LEU A 173 2.26 14.09 4.61
N ILE A 174 2.13 15.22 3.89
CA ILE A 174 3.18 16.24 3.83
C ILE A 174 3.45 16.81 5.23
N ILE A 175 2.41 17.23 5.94
CA ILE A 175 2.54 17.76 7.31
C ILE A 175 3.21 16.74 8.23
N SER A 176 2.76 15.50 8.19
CA SER A 176 3.29 14.42 9.03
C SER A 176 4.73 14.06 8.67
N CYS A 177 5.10 14.08 7.40
CA CYS A 177 6.47 13.88 6.95
C CYS A 177 7.42 14.92 7.57
N PHE A 178 7.06 16.19 7.50
CA PHE A 178 7.90 17.24 8.09
C PHE A 178 7.97 17.14 9.62
N ILE A 179 6.84 16.87 10.29
CA ILE A 179 6.82 16.69 11.76
C ILE A 179 7.70 15.50 12.15
N ASN A 180 7.59 14.37 11.45
CA ASN A 180 8.40 13.19 11.71
C ASN A 180 9.90 13.51 11.60
N ILE A 181 10.35 14.07 10.45
CA ILE A 181 11.76 14.39 10.22
C ILE A 181 12.30 15.38 11.28
N ILE A 182 11.53 16.42 11.63
CA ILE A 182 11.93 17.38 12.65
C ILE A 182 12.07 16.70 14.01
N LEU A 183 11.09 15.84 14.38
CA LEU A 183 11.14 15.11 15.64
C LEU A 183 12.26 14.07 15.68
N ASP A 184 12.55 13.38 14.58
CA ASP A 184 13.67 12.46 14.50
C ASP A 184 15.00 13.18 14.78
N ILE A 185 15.23 14.31 14.14
CA ILE A 185 16.44 15.11 14.37
C ILE A 185 16.49 15.56 15.83
N LEU A 186 15.39 16.04 16.39
CA LEU A 186 15.33 16.52 17.76
C LEU A 186 15.56 15.39 18.77
N LEU A 187 14.79 14.30 18.67
CA LEU A 187 14.79 13.22 19.66
C LEU A 187 16.03 12.33 19.54
N ILE A 188 16.49 12.03 18.32
CA ILE A 188 17.61 11.12 18.09
C ILE A 188 18.93 11.86 18.24
N LYS A 189 19.11 12.99 17.51
CA LYS A 189 20.41 13.68 17.43
C LYS A 189 20.66 14.57 18.66
N TYR A 190 19.66 15.35 19.08
CA TYR A 190 19.85 16.32 20.17
C TYR A 190 19.53 15.77 21.55
N MET A 191 18.50 14.92 21.68
CA MET A 191 18.12 14.32 22.96
C MET A 191 18.75 12.94 23.20
N GLY A 192 19.40 12.32 22.22
CA GLY A 192 20.11 11.04 22.37
C GLY A 192 19.21 9.85 22.64
N MET A 193 17.91 9.92 22.29
CA MET A 193 16.94 8.86 22.57
C MET A 193 17.11 7.60 21.69
N GLY A 194 18.03 7.60 20.73
CA GLY A 194 18.30 6.46 19.87
C GLY A 194 17.08 5.99 19.10
N VAL A 195 16.89 4.66 19.00
CA VAL A 195 15.76 4.04 18.26
C VAL A 195 14.39 4.35 18.91
N VAL A 196 14.36 4.59 20.22
CA VAL A 196 13.14 5.01 20.93
C VAL A 196 12.66 6.37 20.40
N GLY A 197 13.61 7.30 20.15
CA GLY A 197 13.30 8.59 19.55
C GLY A 197 12.64 8.46 18.18
N ALA A 198 13.14 7.58 17.31
CA ALA A 198 12.52 7.28 16.01
C ALA A 198 11.09 6.76 16.15
N ALA A 199 10.85 5.80 17.07
CA ALA A 199 9.51 5.28 17.31
C ALA A 199 8.55 6.38 17.79
N VAL A 200 8.99 7.22 18.75
CA VAL A 200 8.17 8.32 19.28
C VAL A 200 7.88 9.36 18.19
N ALA A 201 8.85 9.74 17.36
CA ALA A 201 8.67 10.66 16.25
C ALA A 201 7.61 10.14 15.25
N THR A 202 7.74 8.86 14.86
CA THR A 202 6.80 8.21 13.94
C THR A 202 5.39 8.14 14.53
N VAL A 203 5.23 7.70 15.78
CA VAL A 203 3.91 7.64 16.43
C VAL A 203 3.30 9.03 16.57
N THR A 204 4.08 10.03 16.97
CA THR A 204 3.59 11.41 17.09
C THR A 204 3.09 11.94 15.76
N SER A 205 3.82 11.72 14.66
CA SER A 205 3.40 12.13 13.32
C SER A 205 2.12 11.43 12.88
N GLN A 206 1.95 10.14 13.22
CA GLN A 206 0.72 9.38 12.96
C GLN A 206 -0.47 9.90 13.77
N VAL A 207 -0.26 10.26 15.03
CA VAL A 207 -1.29 10.90 15.87
C VAL A 207 -1.74 12.23 15.26
N VAL A 208 -0.79 13.06 14.81
CA VAL A 208 -1.13 14.32 14.12
C VAL A 208 -1.97 14.05 12.86
N SER A 209 -1.59 13.07 12.03
CA SER A 209 -2.38 12.69 10.85
C SER A 209 -3.80 12.23 11.22
N ALA A 210 -3.94 11.43 12.27
CA ALA A 210 -5.24 10.97 12.75
C ALA A 210 -6.11 12.13 13.25
N ILE A 211 -5.52 13.06 13.99
CA ILE A 211 -6.23 14.27 14.47
C ILE A 211 -6.67 15.11 13.28
N LEU A 212 -5.79 15.36 12.31
CA LEU A 212 -6.11 16.15 11.12
C LEU A 212 -7.29 15.55 10.34
N VAL A 213 -7.29 14.24 10.14
CA VAL A 213 -8.38 13.55 9.43
C VAL A 213 -9.69 13.65 10.20
N ILE A 214 -9.70 13.45 11.52
CA ILE A 214 -10.91 13.57 12.36
C ILE A 214 -11.44 15.01 12.36
N VAL A 215 -10.56 15.99 12.49
CA VAL A 215 -10.94 17.42 12.47
C VAL A 215 -11.57 17.78 11.12
N VAL A 216 -10.96 17.36 10.01
CA VAL A 216 -11.52 17.66 8.69
C VAL A 216 -12.86 16.95 8.48
N LEU A 217 -12.99 15.67 8.82
CA LEU A 217 -14.27 14.96 8.73
C LEU A 217 -15.35 15.60 9.60
N SER A 218 -15.00 16.06 10.82
CA SER A 218 -15.96 16.70 11.73
C SER A 218 -16.44 18.08 11.25
N ARG A 219 -15.60 18.77 10.47
CA ARG A 219 -15.89 20.12 9.94
C ARG A 219 -16.55 20.12 8.55
N ARG A 220 -16.73 18.95 7.92
CA ARG A 220 -17.43 18.87 6.62
C ARG A 220 -18.91 19.19 6.77
N ASN A 221 -19.48 19.68 5.66
CA ASN A 221 -20.93 19.98 5.56
C ASN A 221 -21.63 19.08 4.54
N ASP A 222 -21.07 17.88 4.31
CA ASP A 222 -21.62 16.87 3.38
C ASP A 222 -21.87 15.53 4.10
N ALA A 223 -22.20 14.50 3.34
CA ALA A 223 -22.48 13.16 3.86
C ALA A 223 -21.30 12.50 4.61
N LEU A 224 -20.08 12.99 4.43
CA LEU A 224 -18.88 12.53 5.18
C LEU A 224 -18.76 13.16 6.56
N ARG A 225 -19.64 14.07 6.95
CA ARG A 225 -19.54 14.72 8.25
C ARG A 225 -19.56 13.70 9.40
N LEU A 226 -18.49 13.71 10.19
CA LEU A 226 -18.36 12.89 11.37
C LEU A 226 -18.93 13.62 12.60
N PHE A 227 -19.88 13.02 13.26
CA PHE A 227 -20.40 13.47 14.56
C PHE A 227 -19.85 12.55 15.65
N ILE A 228 -18.83 12.98 16.39
CA ILE A 228 -18.15 12.17 17.41
C ILE A 228 -19.13 11.64 18.46
N ARG A 229 -20.18 12.40 18.77
CA ARG A 229 -21.22 11.97 19.75
C ARG A 229 -22.20 10.93 19.19
N LYS A 230 -22.17 10.67 17.88
CA LYS A 230 -23.08 9.73 17.20
C LYS A 230 -22.30 8.53 16.63
N LEU A 231 -21.16 8.22 17.21
CA LEU A 231 -20.39 7.04 16.82
C LEU A 231 -21.21 5.77 17.08
N HIS A 232 -21.38 4.96 16.05
CA HIS A 232 -22.11 3.70 16.08
C HIS A 232 -21.58 2.75 15.02
N ILE A 233 -21.97 1.48 15.10
CA ILE A 233 -21.64 0.46 14.12
C ILE A 233 -22.90 -0.02 13.44
N ASN A 234 -22.98 0.15 12.12
CA ASN A 234 -23.95 -0.54 11.29
C ASN A 234 -23.37 -1.89 10.86
N PHE A 235 -23.80 -2.97 11.50
CA PHE A 235 -23.25 -4.31 11.28
C PHE A 235 -23.47 -4.83 9.85
N SER A 236 -24.55 -4.43 9.18
CA SER A 236 -24.81 -4.81 7.78
C SER A 236 -23.75 -4.24 6.85
N GLU A 237 -23.47 -2.94 6.98
CA GLU A 237 -22.45 -2.26 6.17
C GLU A 237 -21.03 -2.69 6.59
N LEU A 238 -20.79 -2.84 7.91
CA LEU A 238 -19.52 -3.33 8.43
C LEU A 238 -19.14 -4.68 7.81
N ARG A 239 -20.08 -5.63 7.75
CA ARG A 239 -19.84 -6.96 7.17
C ARG A 239 -19.37 -6.87 5.71
N LYS A 240 -19.99 -6.00 4.90
CA LYS A 240 -19.59 -5.77 3.50
C LYS A 240 -18.19 -5.17 3.41
N MET A 241 -17.95 -4.10 4.18
CA MET A 241 -16.67 -3.38 4.21
C MET A 241 -15.53 -4.29 4.67
N VAL A 242 -15.72 -5.01 5.77
CA VAL A 242 -14.72 -5.95 6.31
C VAL A 242 -14.48 -7.11 5.35
N SER A 243 -15.51 -7.67 4.72
CA SER A 243 -15.34 -8.75 3.75
C SER A 243 -14.42 -8.35 2.58
N ILE A 244 -14.63 -7.17 2.00
CA ILE A 244 -13.79 -6.66 0.91
C ILE A 244 -12.39 -6.32 1.44
N GLY A 245 -12.31 -5.67 2.61
CA GLY A 245 -11.08 -5.24 3.22
C GLY A 245 -10.19 -6.40 3.67
N THR A 246 -10.78 -7.46 4.23
CA THR A 246 -10.04 -8.66 4.62
C THR A 246 -9.41 -9.35 3.42
N ALA A 247 -10.14 -9.49 2.31
CA ALA A 247 -9.56 -10.04 1.08
C ALA A 247 -8.34 -9.23 0.61
N ALA A 248 -8.41 -7.89 0.62
CA ALA A 248 -7.30 -7.03 0.25
C ALA A 248 -6.14 -7.08 1.26
N GLY A 249 -6.44 -7.15 2.56
CA GLY A 249 -5.43 -7.30 3.62
C GLY A 249 -4.70 -8.64 3.56
N MET A 250 -5.43 -9.74 3.33
CA MET A 250 -4.83 -11.06 3.11
C MET A 250 -3.93 -11.08 1.87
N GLN A 251 -4.35 -10.43 0.79
CA GLN A 251 -3.50 -10.27 -0.40
C GLN A 251 -2.18 -9.59 -0.05
N SER A 252 -2.19 -8.49 0.71
CA SER A 252 -0.98 -7.80 1.17
C SER A 252 -0.10 -8.67 2.07
N ALA A 253 -0.69 -9.41 3.00
CA ALA A 253 0.03 -10.35 3.87
C ALA A 253 0.73 -11.45 3.07
N MET A 254 0.06 -12.03 2.07
CA MET A 254 0.64 -13.05 1.20
C MET A 254 1.80 -12.52 0.36
N TYR A 255 1.74 -11.29 -0.14
CA TYR A 255 2.88 -10.64 -0.80
C TYR A 255 4.07 -10.50 0.16
N THR A 256 3.83 -10.09 1.40
CA THR A 256 4.89 -9.96 2.40
C THR A 256 5.57 -11.32 2.66
N ILE A 257 4.80 -12.39 2.83
CA ILE A 257 5.33 -13.75 3.03
C ILE A 257 6.14 -14.21 1.82
N ALA A 258 5.62 -13.99 0.59
CA ALA A 258 6.34 -14.36 -0.63
C ALA A 258 7.68 -13.60 -0.75
N ASN A 259 7.71 -12.33 -0.40
CA ASN A 259 8.93 -11.51 -0.44
C ASN A 259 9.97 -11.95 0.60
N ILE A 260 9.54 -12.42 1.79
CA ILE A 260 10.47 -13.01 2.79
C ILE A 260 11.18 -14.24 2.22
N LEU A 261 10.45 -15.13 1.56
CA LEU A 261 11.04 -16.33 0.95
C LEU A 261 11.99 -16.01 -0.21
N ILE A 262 11.64 -14.99 -1.02
CA ILE A 262 12.54 -14.48 -2.05
C ILE A 262 13.83 -13.95 -1.43
N GLN A 263 13.73 -13.11 -0.40
CA GLN A 263 14.89 -12.55 0.29
C GLN A 263 15.76 -13.65 0.90
N ALA A 264 15.17 -14.66 1.51
CA ALA A 264 15.90 -15.81 2.04
C ALA A 264 16.71 -16.53 0.94
N SER A 265 16.13 -16.70 -0.25
CA SER A 265 16.81 -17.30 -1.40
C SER A 265 17.94 -16.41 -1.94
N ILE A 266 17.77 -15.09 -1.96
CA ILE A 266 18.81 -14.15 -2.41
C ILE A 266 20.00 -14.16 -1.43
N ASN A 267 19.74 -14.32 -0.13
CA ASN A 267 20.78 -14.36 0.90
C ASN A 267 21.77 -15.51 0.70
N THR A 268 21.42 -16.54 -0.06
CA THR A 268 22.32 -17.66 -0.39
C THR A 268 23.27 -17.35 -1.56
N LEU A 269 23.07 -16.24 -2.30
CA LEU A 269 23.84 -15.92 -3.51
C LEU A 269 25.06 -15.01 -3.28
N GLY A 270 25.37 -14.69 -2.03
CA GLY A 270 26.54 -13.91 -1.64
C GLY A 270 26.27 -12.40 -1.47
N THR A 271 27.21 -11.73 -0.81
CA THR A 271 27.06 -10.35 -0.32
C THR A 271 26.85 -9.32 -1.42
N ASP A 272 27.54 -9.45 -2.55
CA ASP A 272 27.41 -8.51 -3.68
C ASP A 272 26.01 -8.55 -4.29
N THR A 273 25.43 -9.76 -4.41
CA THR A 273 24.06 -9.95 -4.91
C THR A 273 23.02 -9.42 -3.92
N ILE A 274 23.23 -9.62 -2.63
CA ILE A 274 22.37 -9.08 -1.57
C ILE A 274 22.37 -7.54 -1.62
N ALA A 275 23.56 -6.92 -1.72
CA ALA A 275 23.70 -5.48 -1.81
C ALA A 275 23.02 -4.92 -3.08
N ALA A 276 23.23 -5.56 -4.23
CA ALA A 276 22.60 -5.19 -5.50
C ALA A 276 21.07 -5.29 -5.41
N PHE A 277 20.52 -6.38 -4.85
CA PHE A 277 19.08 -6.56 -4.69
C PHE A 277 18.46 -5.56 -3.70
N THR A 278 19.19 -5.23 -2.63
CA THR A 278 18.74 -4.20 -1.66
C THR A 278 18.59 -2.83 -2.34
N ALA A 279 19.58 -2.43 -3.13
CA ALA A 279 19.52 -1.19 -3.91
C ALA A 279 18.41 -1.25 -4.98
N TYR A 280 18.28 -2.40 -5.68
CA TYR A 280 17.17 -2.65 -6.61
C TYR A 280 15.80 -2.41 -5.95
N GLY A 281 15.57 -2.94 -4.75
CA GLY A 281 14.30 -2.78 -4.04
C GLY A 281 13.92 -1.31 -3.77
N LYS A 282 14.90 -0.42 -3.55
CA LYS A 282 14.65 1.02 -3.41
C LYS A 282 14.22 1.66 -4.73
N ILE A 283 14.81 1.23 -5.84
CA ILE A 283 14.46 1.71 -7.20
C ILE A 283 13.10 1.14 -7.63
N ASP A 284 12.87 -0.15 -7.40
CA ASP A 284 11.63 -0.86 -7.71
C ASP A 284 10.39 -0.24 -7.02
N THR A 285 10.59 0.36 -5.86
CA THR A 285 9.52 1.08 -5.12
C THR A 285 8.86 2.17 -5.98
N LEU A 286 9.58 2.80 -6.92
CA LEU A 286 9.02 3.81 -7.82
C LEU A 286 7.94 3.22 -8.75
N PHE A 287 8.17 2.01 -9.26
CA PHE A 287 7.17 1.28 -10.05
C PHE A 287 5.95 0.93 -9.19
N TRP A 288 6.19 0.35 -8.00
CA TRP A 288 5.10 -0.06 -7.10
C TRP A 288 4.22 1.09 -6.63
N MET A 289 4.81 2.22 -6.26
CA MET A 289 4.05 3.43 -5.90
C MET A 289 3.15 3.88 -7.05
N THR A 290 3.68 3.85 -8.26
CA THR A 290 2.98 4.30 -9.47
C THR A 290 1.79 3.39 -9.78
N ILE A 291 2.03 2.09 -9.88
CA ILE A 291 0.98 1.15 -10.30
C ILE A 291 -0.13 1.00 -9.23
N GLN A 292 0.21 1.00 -7.94
CA GLN A 292 -0.76 0.97 -6.86
C GLN A 292 -1.62 2.23 -6.81
N SER A 293 -1.03 3.42 -7.06
CA SER A 293 -1.78 4.67 -7.13
C SER A 293 -2.80 4.68 -8.27
N LEU A 294 -2.45 4.08 -9.42
CA LEU A 294 -3.37 3.86 -10.53
C LEU A 294 -4.47 2.85 -10.16
N GLY A 295 -4.11 1.75 -9.51
CA GLY A 295 -5.06 0.75 -9.01
C GLY A 295 -6.11 1.35 -8.06
N ILE A 296 -5.69 2.18 -7.11
CA ILE A 296 -6.60 2.89 -6.19
C ILE A 296 -7.51 3.85 -6.98
N SER A 297 -6.97 4.55 -7.98
CA SER A 297 -7.74 5.49 -8.81
C SER A 297 -8.83 4.78 -9.61
N VAL A 298 -8.49 3.66 -10.23
CA VAL A 298 -9.45 2.84 -10.98
C VAL A 298 -10.48 2.20 -10.05
N THR A 299 -10.07 1.74 -8.85
CA THR A 299 -10.98 1.16 -7.85
C THR A 299 -12.05 2.18 -7.42
N THR A 300 -11.64 3.40 -7.07
CA THR A 300 -12.57 4.46 -6.65
C THR A 300 -13.48 4.92 -7.80
N PHE A 301 -12.91 5.11 -8.99
CA PHE A 301 -13.66 5.46 -10.18
C PHE A 301 -14.73 4.40 -10.51
N THR A 302 -14.34 3.13 -10.48
CA THR A 302 -15.25 2.01 -10.74
C THR A 302 -16.33 1.94 -9.67
N GLY A 303 -15.99 2.07 -8.38
CA GLY A 303 -16.94 2.05 -7.28
C GLY A 303 -18.01 3.14 -7.38
N GLN A 304 -17.63 4.39 -7.66
CA GLN A 304 -18.56 5.49 -7.82
C GLN A 304 -19.49 5.28 -9.04
N ASN A 305 -18.93 4.88 -10.19
CA ASN A 305 -19.74 4.69 -11.41
C ASN A 305 -20.60 3.41 -11.35
N PHE A 306 -20.14 2.38 -10.62
CA PHE A 306 -20.95 1.20 -10.33
C PHE A 306 -22.15 1.56 -9.45
N GLY A 307 -21.94 2.30 -8.37
CA GLY A 307 -23.00 2.79 -7.50
C GLY A 307 -23.98 3.70 -8.24
N TYR A 308 -23.52 4.51 -9.19
CA TYR A 308 -24.37 5.34 -10.04
C TYR A 308 -25.14 4.55 -11.11
N GLY A 309 -24.76 3.28 -11.36
CA GLY A 309 -25.36 2.43 -12.38
C GLY A 309 -24.86 2.68 -13.82
N ASN A 310 -23.79 3.46 -14.02
CA ASN A 310 -23.28 3.81 -15.35
C ASN A 310 -22.31 2.75 -15.90
N LYS A 311 -22.85 1.73 -16.54
CA LYS A 311 -22.14 0.59 -17.11
C LYS A 311 -21.10 0.99 -18.15
N GLU A 312 -21.49 1.88 -19.06
CA GLU A 312 -20.63 2.33 -20.15
C GLU A 312 -19.42 3.10 -19.61
N ARG A 313 -19.64 3.93 -18.60
CA ARG A 313 -18.58 4.70 -17.98
C ARG A 313 -17.62 3.81 -17.17
N VAL A 314 -18.12 2.76 -16.50
CA VAL A 314 -17.26 1.75 -15.86
C VAL A 314 -16.37 1.06 -16.90
N LYS A 315 -16.94 0.59 -18.02
CA LYS A 315 -16.18 -0.03 -19.10
C LYS A 315 -15.10 0.90 -19.68
N LYS A 316 -15.47 2.13 -19.99
CA LYS A 316 -14.52 3.15 -20.49
C LYS A 316 -13.46 3.47 -19.44
N GLY A 317 -13.80 3.54 -18.15
CA GLY A 317 -12.86 3.79 -17.06
C GLY A 317 -11.79 2.72 -16.93
N ILE A 318 -12.15 1.44 -17.10
CA ILE A 318 -11.19 0.33 -17.11
C ILE A 318 -10.23 0.45 -18.29
N ILE A 319 -10.75 0.76 -19.49
CA ILE A 319 -9.93 0.93 -20.70
C ILE A 319 -8.98 2.12 -20.54
N HIS A 320 -9.47 3.28 -20.10
CA HIS A 320 -8.63 4.46 -19.85
C HIS A 320 -7.60 4.20 -18.74
N GLY A 321 -8.00 3.50 -17.66
CA GLY A 321 -7.09 3.08 -16.61
C GLY A 321 -5.96 2.18 -17.14
N MET A 322 -6.30 1.21 -18.00
CA MET A 322 -5.31 0.34 -18.65
C MET A 322 -4.34 1.14 -19.54
N ILE A 323 -4.87 2.01 -20.40
CA ILE A 323 -4.05 2.85 -21.30
C ILE A 323 -3.11 3.75 -20.49
N LEU A 324 -3.65 4.44 -19.46
CA LEU A 324 -2.83 5.28 -18.58
C LEU A 324 -1.74 4.50 -17.88
N SER A 325 -2.06 3.28 -17.40
CA SER A 325 -1.07 2.42 -16.73
C SER A 325 0.04 1.99 -17.70
N VAL A 326 -0.30 1.64 -18.94
CA VAL A 326 0.70 1.32 -19.97
C VAL A 326 1.59 2.53 -20.28
N VAL A 327 1.00 3.70 -20.50
CA VAL A 327 1.73 4.92 -20.81
C VAL A 327 2.65 5.34 -19.66
N ILE A 328 2.12 5.41 -18.44
CA ILE A 328 2.89 5.86 -17.27
C ILE A 328 3.97 4.84 -16.92
N THR A 329 3.66 3.53 -16.95
CA THR A 329 4.67 2.48 -16.76
C THR A 329 5.74 2.55 -17.85
N GLY A 330 5.37 2.78 -19.11
CA GLY A 330 6.30 2.98 -20.21
C GLY A 330 7.26 4.16 -19.98
N ILE A 331 6.77 5.27 -19.45
CA ILE A 331 7.61 6.40 -19.05
C ILE A 331 8.58 6.01 -17.92
N VAL A 332 8.07 5.35 -16.87
CA VAL A 332 8.92 4.87 -15.77
C VAL A 332 9.99 3.90 -16.26
N MET A 333 9.62 2.95 -17.14
CA MET A 333 10.56 2.01 -17.79
C MET A 333 11.65 2.75 -18.58
N LEU A 334 11.26 3.73 -19.38
CA LEU A 334 12.20 4.52 -20.17
C LEU A 334 13.18 5.27 -19.27
N LEU A 335 12.68 5.96 -18.25
CA LEU A 335 13.52 6.67 -17.29
C LEU A 335 14.47 5.73 -16.54
N LEU A 336 13.98 4.58 -16.07
CA LEU A 336 14.83 3.59 -15.39
C LEU A 336 15.85 2.95 -16.32
N LYS A 337 15.53 2.76 -17.60
CA LYS A 337 16.47 2.24 -18.58
C LYS A 337 17.56 3.25 -18.94
N LEU A 338 17.22 4.54 -19.05
CA LEU A 338 18.18 5.60 -19.37
C LEU A 338 19.05 6.00 -18.17
N PHE A 339 18.45 6.10 -17.00
CA PHE A 339 19.12 6.65 -15.81
C PHE A 339 19.38 5.60 -14.71
N GLY A 340 18.95 4.35 -14.88
CA GLY A 340 19.02 3.32 -13.85
C GLY A 340 20.43 3.10 -13.31
N ARG A 341 21.46 3.04 -14.15
CA ARG A 341 22.85 2.94 -13.70
C ARG A 341 23.26 4.15 -12.86
N SER A 342 22.91 5.36 -13.28
CA SER A 342 23.19 6.60 -12.54
C SER A 342 22.41 6.66 -11.20
N ILE A 343 21.20 6.10 -11.16
CA ILE A 343 20.43 5.99 -9.91
C ILE A 343 21.11 4.98 -8.96
N TYR A 344 21.63 3.86 -9.48
CA TYR A 344 22.36 2.90 -8.68
C TYR A 344 23.62 3.49 -8.03
N THR A 345 24.34 4.41 -8.71
CA THR A 345 25.53 5.08 -8.14
C THR A 345 25.21 5.93 -6.89
N LEU A 346 23.95 6.27 -6.66
CA LEU A 346 23.53 6.92 -5.41
C LEU A 346 23.58 5.97 -4.20
N PHE A 347 23.58 4.65 -4.44
CA PHE A 347 23.56 3.64 -3.40
C PHE A 347 24.91 2.95 -3.21
N THR A 348 25.72 2.82 -4.26
CA THR A 348 27.01 2.14 -4.22
C THR A 348 27.98 2.63 -5.30
N ASN A 349 29.28 2.65 -4.96
CA ASN A 349 30.37 2.88 -5.89
C ASN A 349 31.09 1.58 -6.29
N ASP A 350 30.71 0.44 -5.70
CA ASP A 350 31.27 -0.87 -6.05
C ASP A 350 30.83 -1.28 -7.45
N LYS A 351 31.79 -1.46 -8.37
CA LYS A 351 31.52 -1.80 -9.77
C LYS A 351 30.75 -3.11 -9.92
N ARG A 352 31.09 -4.12 -9.10
CA ARG A 352 30.47 -5.44 -9.20
C ARG A 352 29.02 -5.41 -8.76
N VAL A 353 28.72 -4.74 -7.65
CA VAL A 353 27.37 -4.52 -7.17
C VAL A 353 26.56 -3.70 -8.15
N LEU A 354 27.19 -2.68 -8.76
CA LEU A 354 26.56 -1.80 -9.74
C LEU A 354 26.21 -2.55 -11.03
N ASP A 355 27.11 -3.43 -11.52
CA ASP A 355 26.86 -4.21 -12.73
C ASP A 355 25.76 -5.24 -12.49
N ILE A 356 25.82 -6.03 -11.42
CA ILE A 356 24.76 -6.97 -11.03
C ILE A 356 23.41 -6.24 -10.91
N GLY A 357 23.36 -5.13 -10.19
CA GLY A 357 22.14 -4.36 -9.97
C GLY A 357 21.57 -3.76 -11.24
N THR A 358 22.41 -3.26 -12.14
CA THR A 358 21.97 -2.71 -13.41
C THR A 358 21.39 -3.80 -14.31
N ASP A 359 21.99 -4.98 -14.34
CA ASP A 359 21.49 -6.13 -15.10
C ASP A 359 20.14 -6.61 -14.55
N MET A 360 20.00 -6.68 -13.21
CA MET A 360 18.72 -6.98 -12.56
C MET A 360 17.64 -5.97 -12.95
N LEU A 361 17.95 -4.67 -12.88
CA LEU A 361 17.03 -3.62 -13.24
C LEU A 361 16.60 -3.71 -14.70
N ASN A 362 17.55 -3.88 -15.61
CA ASN A 362 17.27 -4.03 -17.04
C ASN A 362 16.36 -5.21 -17.34
N PHE A 363 16.53 -6.33 -16.63
CA PHE A 363 15.67 -7.50 -16.75
C PHE A 363 14.25 -7.20 -16.24
N MET A 364 14.14 -6.64 -15.04
CA MET A 364 12.84 -6.43 -14.36
C MET A 364 12.01 -5.31 -15.03
N VAL A 365 12.66 -4.26 -15.54
CA VAL A 365 11.97 -3.17 -16.24
C VAL A 365 11.16 -3.70 -17.42
N VAL A 366 11.66 -4.68 -18.16
CA VAL A 366 10.94 -5.31 -19.29
C VAL A 366 9.74 -6.14 -18.79
N ALA A 367 9.78 -6.65 -17.56
CA ALA A 367 8.71 -7.45 -16.98
C ALA A 367 7.56 -6.59 -16.41
N PHE A 368 7.77 -5.32 -16.02
CA PHE A 368 6.76 -4.46 -15.38
C PHE A 368 5.40 -4.41 -16.10
N PRO A 369 5.32 -4.30 -17.44
CA PRO A 369 4.02 -4.27 -18.13
C PRO A 369 3.15 -5.50 -17.88
N THR A 370 3.75 -6.65 -17.57
CA THR A 370 3.01 -7.89 -17.33
C THR A 370 2.18 -7.85 -16.05
N TYR A 371 2.49 -6.94 -15.12
CA TYR A 371 1.74 -6.75 -13.87
C TYR A 371 0.54 -5.82 -14.02
N ILE A 372 0.51 -4.94 -15.02
CA ILE A 372 -0.53 -3.91 -15.20
C ILE A 372 -1.94 -4.51 -15.19
N THR A 373 -2.12 -5.61 -15.91
CA THR A 373 -3.44 -6.29 -16.01
C THR A 373 -3.95 -6.75 -14.64
N ILE A 374 -3.06 -7.28 -13.80
CA ILE A 374 -3.39 -7.74 -12.45
C ILE A 374 -3.93 -6.58 -11.62
N GLU A 375 -3.20 -5.45 -11.59
CA GLU A 375 -3.56 -4.30 -10.75
C GLU A 375 -4.87 -3.65 -11.22
N ILE A 376 -5.02 -3.40 -12.51
CA ILE A 376 -6.19 -2.69 -13.04
C ILE A 376 -7.45 -3.55 -12.97
N PHE A 377 -7.36 -4.85 -13.30
CA PHE A 377 -8.54 -5.73 -13.21
C PHE A 377 -8.89 -6.05 -11.76
N SER A 378 -7.90 -6.30 -10.90
CA SER A 378 -8.15 -6.47 -9.46
C SER A 378 -8.79 -5.22 -8.85
N GLY A 379 -8.26 -4.03 -9.16
CA GLY A 379 -8.83 -2.75 -8.72
C GLY A 379 -10.27 -2.55 -9.20
N SER A 380 -10.54 -2.84 -10.48
CA SER A 380 -11.89 -2.71 -11.07
C SER A 380 -12.88 -3.69 -10.44
N LEU A 381 -12.49 -4.96 -10.25
CA LEU A 381 -13.31 -5.98 -9.62
C LEU A 381 -13.58 -5.64 -8.15
N ARG A 382 -12.58 -5.16 -7.43
CA ARG A 382 -12.72 -4.68 -6.06
C ARG A 382 -13.71 -3.50 -6.00
N GLY A 383 -13.65 -2.57 -6.96
CA GLY A 383 -14.57 -1.44 -7.06
C GLY A 383 -16.06 -1.83 -7.13
N ILE A 384 -16.38 -2.97 -7.71
CA ILE A 384 -17.75 -3.53 -7.72
C ILE A 384 -18.05 -4.47 -6.54
N GLY A 385 -17.11 -4.64 -5.60
CA GLY A 385 -17.25 -5.52 -4.44
C GLY A 385 -16.88 -6.99 -4.70
N ASP A 386 -16.23 -7.31 -5.82
CA ASP A 386 -15.70 -8.64 -6.12
C ASP A 386 -14.22 -8.71 -5.75
N SER A 387 -13.91 -9.05 -4.50
CA SER A 387 -12.55 -8.98 -3.95
C SER A 387 -11.94 -10.36 -3.64
N TRP A 388 -12.76 -11.35 -3.28
CA TRP A 388 -12.27 -12.65 -2.85
C TRP A 388 -11.64 -13.44 -4.02
N ILE A 389 -12.28 -13.46 -5.19
CA ILE A 389 -11.74 -14.18 -6.34
C ILE A 389 -10.45 -13.54 -6.86
N PRO A 390 -10.37 -12.21 -7.06
CA PRO A 390 -9.10 -11.52 -7.34
C PRO A 390 -8.00 -11.83 -6.32
N MET A 391 -8.33 -11.87 -5.03
CA MET A 391 -7.37 -12.22 -3.98
C MET A 391 -6.85 -13.65 -4.15
N ILE A 392 -7.75 -14.64 -4.33
CA ILE A 392 -7.37 -16.05 -4.53
C ILE A 392 -6.50 -16.21 -5.79
N MET A 393 -6.87 -15.54 -6.90
CA MET A 393 -6.10 -15.57 -8.14
C MET A 393 -4.70 -14.98 -7.97
N THR A 394 -4.59 -13.85 -7.27
CA THR A 394 -3.29 -13.25 -6.96
C THR A 394 -2.48 -14.13 -6.00
N ALA A 395 -3.12 -14.68 -4.97
CA ALA A 395 -2.49 -15.58 -4.03
C ALA A 395 -1.92 -16.83 -4.71
N SER A 396 -2.71 -17.49 -5.55
CA SER A 396 -2.28 -18.70 -6.26
C SER A 396 -1.25 -18.39 -7.35
N GLY A 397 -1.50 -17.39 -8.18
CA GLY A 397 -0.66 -17.06 -9.32
C GLY A 397 0.62 -16.32 -8.92
N VAL A 398 0.54 -15.25 -8.11
CA VAL A 398 1.72 -14.46 -7.75
C VAL A 398 2.48 -15.09 -6.58
N CYS A 399 1.80 -15.57 -5.53
CA CYS A 399 2.52 -16.06 -4.35
C CYS A 399 2.87 -17.55 -4.48
N VAL A 400 1.88 -18.44 -4.66
CA VAL A 400 2.12 -19.89 -4.65
C VAL A 400 3.02 -20.32 -5.83
N LEU A 401 2.72 -19.86 -7.05
CA LEU A 401 3.53 -20.21 -8.23
C LEU A 401 4.96 -19.68 -8.09
N ARG A 402 5.16 -18.47 -7.55
CA ARG A 402 6.48 -17.89 -7.32
C ARG A 402 7.27 -18.69 -6.29
N ILE A 403 6.64 -19.05 -5.18
CA ILE A 403 7.25 -19.88 -4.14
C ILE A 403 7.63 -21.26 -4.71
N ALA A 404 6.73 -21.90 -5.44
CA ALA A 404 6.98 -23.19 -6.09
C ALA A 404 8.17 -23.11 -7.07
N TRP A 405 8.23 -22.05 -7.89
CA TRP A 405 9.36 -21.82 -8.79
C TRP A 405 10.68 -21.70 -8.02
N ILE A 406 10.73 -20.93 -6.95
CA ILE A 406 11.93 -20.74 -6.14
C ILE A 406 12.39 -22.06 -5.53
N ILE A 407 11.48 -22.82 -4.91
CA ILE A 407 11.80 -24.09 -4.26
C ILE A 407 12.34 -25.14 -5.26
N VAL A 408 11.81 -25.14 -6.50
CA VAL A 408 12.17 -26.15 -7.50
C VAL A 408 13.41 -25.74 -8.32
N MET A 409 13.49 -24.45 -8.71
CA MET A 409 14.47 -24.00 -9.69
C MET A 409 15.75 -23.44 -9.08
N VAL A 410 15.67 -22.75 -7.94
CA VAL A 410 16.88 -22.15 -7.31
C VAL A 410 17.89 -23.19 -6.85
N PRO A 411 17.51 -24.34 -6.26
CA PRO A 411 18.49 -25.38 -5.92
C PRO A 411 19.21 -25.98 -7.13
N LYS A 412 18.54 -26.00 -8.32
CA LYS A 412 19.11 -26.53 -9.57
C LYS A 412 20.01 -25.51 -10.27
N TYR A 413 19.62 -24.26 -10.22
CA TYR A 413 20.30 -23.15 -10.91
C TYR A 413 20.42 -21.96 -9.96
N PRO A 414 21.42 -21.98 -9.03
CA PRO A 414 21.59 -20.94 -8.02
C PRO A 414 22.14 -19.65 -8.64
N ASN A 415 21.25 -18.87 -9.26
CA ASN A 415 21.58 -17.62 -9.94
C ASN A 415 20.48 -16.59 -9.65
N ILE A 416 20.85 -15.30 -9.56
CA ILE A 416 19.91 -14.21 -9.34
C ILE A 416 18.83 -14.16 -10.42
N PHE A 417 19.15 -14.40 -11.67
CA PHE A 417 18.17 -14.41 -12.77
C PHE A 417 17.15 -15.54 -12.64
N THR A 418 17.53 -16.68 -12.08
CA THR A 418 16.56 -17.77 -11.77
C THR A 418 15.51 -17.28 -10.77
N ILE A 419 15.91 -16.49 -9.78
CA ILE A 419 14.99 -15.87 -8.82
C ILE A 419 14.14 -14.80 -9.50
N LEU A 420 14.76 -13.94 -10.32
CA LEU A 420 14.04 -12.87 -11.02
C LEU A 420 13.00 -13.39 -12.02
N TRP A 421 13.24 -14.52 -12.67
CA TRP A 421 12.25 -15.16 -13.55
C TRP A 421 10.95 -15.54 -12.86
N ALA A 422 10.97 -15.73 -11.55
CA ALA A 422 9.76 -15.99 -10.76
C ALA A 422 8.73 -14.85 -10.87
N TYR A 423 9.18 -13.59 -11.09
CA TYR A 423 8.29 -12.42 -11.22
C TYR A 423 7.51 -12.44 -12.54
N PRO A 424 8.14 -12.35 -13.74
CA PRO A 424 7.41 -12.32 -14.99
C PRO A 424 6.58 -13.59 -15.20
N LEU A 425 7.06 -14.77 -14.82
CA LEU A 425 6.31 -16.02 -14.91
C LEU A 425 5.01 -15.94 -14.11
N SER A 426 5.10 -15.53 -12.84
CA SER A 426 3.94 -15.40 -11.97
C SER A 426 2.99 -14.29 -12.45
N TRP A 427 3.51 -13.16 -12.93
CA TRP A 427 2.70 -12.05 -13.41
C TRP A 427 1.97 -12.36 -14.71
N VAL A 428 2.64 -12.98 -15.69
CA VAL A 428 2.00 -13.38 -16.95
C VAL A 428 0.90 -14.41 -16.70
N THR A 429 1.18 -15.46 -15.92
CA THR A 429 0.21 -16.48 -15.59
C THR A 429 -1.01 -15.89 -14.89
N THR A 430 -0.78 -15.03 -13.88
CA THR A 430 -1.87 -14.37 -13.15
C THR A 430 -2.65 -13.42 -14.05
N SER A 431 -1.98 -12.67 -14.93
CA SER A 431 -2.63 -11.77 -15.89
C SER A 431 -3.56 -12.53 -16.84
N ILE A 432 -3.13 -13.70 -17.32
CA ILE A 432 -3.99 -14.59 -18.14
C ILE A 432 -5.23 -15.05 -17.34
N LEU A 433 -5.05 -15.46 -16.10
CA LEU A 433 -6.17 -15.83 -15.22
C LEU A 433 -7.14 -14.67 -15.02
N PHE A 434 -6.64 -13.44 -14.79
CA PHE A 434 -7.49 -12.25 -14.67
C PHE A 434 -8.24 -11.93 -15.96
N ILE A 435 -7.62 -12.07 -17.12
CA ILE A 435 -8.27 -11.89 -18.42
C ILE A 435 -9.41 -12.91 -18.58
N ILE A 436 -9.12 -14.18 -18.36
CA ILE A 436 -10.12 -15.26 -18.44
C ILE A 436 -11.27 -14.97 -17.48
N TYR A 437 -10.97 -14.67 -16.21
CA TYR A 437 -11.99 -14.39 -15.21
C TYR A 437 -12.83 -13.16 -15.57
N MET A 438 -12.19 -12.04 -15.94
CA MET A 438 -12.86 -10.79 -16.28
C MET A 438 -13.88 -10.97 -17.39
N PHE A 439 -13.52 -11.68 -18.45
CA PHE A 439 -14.35 -11.81 -19.65
C PHE A 439 -15.32 -13.00 -19.62
N LEU A 440 -15.07 -14.04 -18.81
CA LEU A 440 -15.90 -15.24 -18.80
C LEU A 440 -16.77 -15.38 -17.55
N PHE A 441 -16.26 -15.10 -16.35
CA PHE A 441 -16.89 -15.51 -15.10
C PHE A 441 -17.23 -14.39 -14.12
N SER A 442 -16.68 -13.17 -14.30
CA SER A 442 -16.72 -12.11 -13.28
C SER A 442 -18.15 -11.60 -13.01
N LYS A 443 -18.34 -11.08 -11.78
CA LYS A 443 -19.54 -10.30 -11.44
C LYS A 443 -19.68 -9.07 -12.35
N MET A 444 -18.54 -8.47 -12.76
CA MET A 444 -18.49 -7.35 -13.69
C MET A 444 -19.16 -7.69 -15.02
N ARG A 445 -18.79 -8.81 -15.65
CA ARG A 445 -19.40 -9.25 -16.90
C ARG A 445 -20.90 -9.45 -16.77
N ARG A 446 -21.34 -10.13 -15.69
CA ARG A 446 -22.76 -10.36 -15.43
C ARG A 446 -23.51 -9.05 -15.27
N TRP A 447 -22.97 -8.13 -14.49
CA TRP A 447 -23.57 -6.81 -14.29
C TRP A 447 -23.62 -5.98 -15.59
N LEU A 448 -22.57 -6.03 -16.42
CA LEU A 448 -22.54 -5.34 -17.72
C LEU A 448 -23.56 -5.88 -18.72
N LYS A 449 -23.81 -7.22 -18.74
CA LYS A 449 -24.74 -7.88 -19.66
C LYS A 449 -26.20 -7.79 -19.25
N ASN A 450 -26.48 -7.92 -17.96
CA ASN A 450 -27.86 -7.99 -17.47
C ASN A 450 -28.39 -6.58 -17.18
N ASN A 451 -29.58 -6.27 -17.72
CA ASN A 451 -30.32 -5.03 -17.40
C ASN A 451 -31.07 -5.14 -16.04
N ILE A 452 -30.62 -6.01 -15.14
CA ILE A 452 -31.31 -6.29 -13.88
C ILE A 452 -30.59 -5.56 -12.75
N TYR A 453 -31.27 -4.61 -12.18
CA TYR A 453 -31.34 -4.27 -10.77
C TYR A 453 -32.78 -4.43 -10.34
#